data_83c9df3f6259f2c94abd5b3e86ea79a6
#
_entry.id   83c9df3f6259f2c94abd5b3e86ea79a6
#
_cell.length_a   1.000
_cell.length_b   1.000
_cell.length_c   1.000
_cell.angle_alpha   90.00
_cell.angle_beta   90.00
_cell.angle_gamma   90.00
#
_symmetry.space_group_name_H-M   'P 1'
#
loop_
_entity.id
_entity.type
_entity.pdbx_description
1 polymer ?
#
loop_
_entity_poly.entity_id
_entity_poly.type
_entity_poly.pdbx_seq_one_letter_code
_entity_poly.pdbx_strand_id
1 'polypeptide(L)'
;MSRKEVSMIGNLTRDMMRDIMETSLKKPIQTGEFRKNPVEPAWRCPNDYIYELIPTGKFVMEYLKPKQAVTGRVILQLHGGGYIGPMKNIYRRFAVKYSELGFGADVLTPDYRVAPEHPFPAALEDAVYAYKWLLNEKIYDPEQIVVAGDSAGGGLALALCLYAKDHALPLPAGIITMSPWTDVTLSGASYEENYTIDPLFGNSKENMLYQCSYIGDDDPKDPYLSPLFGNFEGFPPMLMQVGSYEVLLDDTREAAKKARAEGVKVRCSVYDGMFHVFQMGLDLIPESREAWERGRRVPADRLPDPQGSGRKGRKEGKDEAERYGGAGETEFAGFFEERIEIMIFTGKVA
;
A
#
# COMPACT_ATOMS: atom_id res chain seq x y z
N MET A 1 -1.18 16.09 -22.57
CA MET A 1 -0.09 15.94 -21.59
C MET A 1 0.93 15.00 -22.21
N SER A 2 2.22 15.37 -22.30
CA SER A 2 3.28 14.50 -22.79
C SER A 2 3.36 13.28 -21.86
N ARG A 3 3.33 12.05 -22.39
CA ARG A 3 3.63 10.84 -21.64
C ARG A 3 5.05 11.01 -21.08
N LYS A 4 5.20 10.87 -19.78
CA LYS A 4 6.50 10.87 -19.12
C LYS A 4 7.15 9.53 -19.47
N GLU A 5 8.33 9.52 -20.06
CA GLU A 5 9.04 8.28 -20.34
C GLU A 5 9.32 7.53 -19.03
N VAL A 6 9.16 6.22 -19.07
CA VAL A 6 9.49 5.33 -17.95
C VAL A 6 11.00 5.37 -17.75
N SER A 7 11.44 5.49 -16.51
CA SER A 7 12.87 5.48 -16.18
C SER A 7 13.51 4.14 -16.62
N MET A 8 14.80 4.16 -16.92
CA MET A 8 15.55 2.94 -17.25
C MET A 8 15.48 1.93 -16.10
N ILE A 9 15.58 2.42 -14.86
CA ILE A 9 15.46 1.59 -13.64
C ILE A 9 14.06 1.01 -13.51
N GLY A 10 13.02 1.79 -13.79
CA GLY A 10 11.63 1.31 -13.77
C GLY A 10 11.39 0.20 -14.78
N ASN A 11 11.93 0.33 -16.00
CA ASN A 11 11.85 -0.71 -17.03
C ASN A 11 12.59 -1.98 -16.60
N LEU A 12 13.84 -1.84 -16.14
CA LEU A 12 14.66 -2.97 -15.68
C LEU A 12 13.98 -3.73 -14.52
N THR A 13 13.47 -2.99 -13.53
CA THR A 13 12.79 -3.61 -12.39
C THR A 13 11.54 -4.36 -12.81
N ARG A 14 10.76 -3.81 -13.74
CA ARG A 14 9.58 -4.50 -14.28
C ARG A 14 9.94 -5.82 -14.97
N ASP A 15 10.99 -5.81 -15.79
CA ASP A 15 11.42 -7.00 -16.51
C ASP A 15 11.98 -8.07 -15.55
N MET A 16 12.74 -7.66 -14.55
CA MET A 16 13.19 -8.54 -13.45
C MET A 16 12.03 -9.12 -12.65
N MET A 17 11.00 -8.32 -12.33
CA MET A 17 9.82 -8.83 -11.62
C MET A 17 9.12 -9.94 -12.40
N ARG A 18 9.04 -9.82 -13.73
CA ARG A 18 8.48 -10.89 -14.59
C ARG A 18 9.30 -12.17 -14.46
N ASP A 19 10.63 -12.08 -14.59
CA ASP A 19 11.51 -13.24 -14.48
C ASP A 19 11.41 -13.91 -13.11
N ILE A 20 11.35 -13.13 -12.03
CA ILE A 20 11.20 -13.63 -10.67
C ILE A 20 9.85 -14.34 -10.48
N MET A 21 8.76 -13.77 -10.99
CA MET A 21 7.44 -14.40 -10.92
C MET A 21 7.44 -15.75 -11.63
N GLU A 22 7.97 -15.82 -12.83
CA GLU A 22 7.99 -17.06 -13.63
C GLU A 22 8.91 -18.13 -13.03
N THR A 23 10.08 -17.73 -12.51
CA THR A 23 11.10 -18.68 -12.05
C THR A 23 10.99 -19.05 -10.58
N SER A 24 10.60 -18.12 -9.71
CA SER A 24 10.76 -18.27 -8.26
C SER A 24 9.48 -18.17 -7.45
N LEU A 25 8.45 -17.46 -7.90
CA LEU A 25 7.23 -17.23 -7.14
C LEU A 25 6.02 -18.04 -7.61
N LYS A 26 5.93 -18.34 -8.90
CA LYS A 26 4.78 -19.03 -9.48
C LYS A 26 4.49 -20.34 -8.75
N LYS A 27 5.50 -21.18 -8.57
CA LYS A 27 5.37 -22.48 -7.88
C LYS A 27 5.00 -22.34 -6.41
N PRO A 28 5.68 -21.52 -5.58
CA PRO A 28 5.27 -21.29 -4.20
C PRO A 28 3.85 -20.74 -4.03
N ILE A 29 3.38 -19.89 -4.93
CA ILE A 29 2.01 -19.39 -4.91
C ILE A 29 1.03 -20.56 -5.18
N GLN A 30 1.26 -21.33 -6.22
CA GLN A 30 0.43 -22.49 -6.60
C GLN A 30 0.36 -23.57 -5.53
N THR A 31 1.49 -23.87 -4.87
CA THR A 31 1.59 -24.90 -3.82
C THR A 31 1.14 -24.43 -2.45
N GLY A 32 0.86 -23.13 -2.28
CA GLY A 32 0.57 -22.53 -0.99
C GLY A 32 1.79 -22.34 -0.09
N GLU A 33 3.01 -22.64 -0.56
CA GLU A 33 4.24 -22.41 0.19
C GLU A 33 4.49 -20.92 0.43
N PHE A 34 3.95 -20.05 -0.42
CA PHE A 34 3.99 -18.60 -0.25
C PHE A 34 3.36 -18.14 1.08
N ARG A 35 2.37 -18.89 1.60
CA ARG A 35 1.71 -18.64 2.89
C ARG A 35 2.50 -19.13 4.10
N LYS A 36 3.32 -20.16 3.91
CA LYS A 36 4.23 -20.62 4.95
C LYS A 36 5.29 -19.55 5.11
N ASN A 37 5.33 -18.88 6.26
CA ASN A 37 6.28 -17.83 6.56
C ASN A 37 7.64 -18.12 5.90
N PRO A 38 8.04 -17.46 4.82
CA PRO A 38 9.39 -17.56 4.35
C PRO A 38 10.29 -17.11 5.51
N VAL A 39 11.44 -17.76 5.68
CA VAL A 39 12.40 -17.37 6.72
C VAL A 39 12.96 -16.01 6.35
N GLU A 40 12.26 -14.97 6.76
CA GLU A 40 12.77 -13.60 6.66
C GLU A 40 13.80 -13.35 7.76
N PRO A 41 14.83 -12.54 7.50
CA PRO A 41 15.73 -12.07 8.56
C PRO A 41 14.92 -11.36 9.64
N ALA A 42 15.37 -11.47 10.90
CA ALA A 42 14.74 -10.75 11.99
C ALA A 42 14.70 -9.24 11.66
N TRP A 43 13.52 -8.63 11.82
CA TRP A 43 13.37 -7.19 11.65
C TRP A 43 14.26 -6.43 12.62
N ARG A 44 15.00 -5.48 12.09
CA ARG A 44 15.78 -4.52 12.89
C ARG A 44 15.12 -3.17 12.79
N CYS A 45 14.41 -2.78 13.85
CA CYS A 45 13.81 -1.46 13.95
C CYS A 45 14.92 -0.40 13.89
N PRO A 46 14.76 0.66 13.06
CA PRO A 46 15.71 1.77 13.05
C PRO A 46 15.82 2.43 14.43
N ASN A 47 17.02 2.94 14.76
CA ASN A 47 17.31 3.47 16.08
C ASN A 47 16.43 4.66 16.50
N ASP A 48 15.86 5.38 15.53
CA ASP A 48 15.02 6.57 15.78
C ASP A 48 13.56 6.21 16.10
N TYR A 49 13.23 4.90 16.14
CA TYR A 49 11.89 4.42 16.40
C TYR A 49 11.82 3.53 17.64
N ILE A 50 10.62 3.45 18.23
CA ILE A 50 10.18 2.44 19.17
C ILE A 50 9.26 1.50 18.38
N TYR A 51 9.44 0.19 18.56
CA TYR A 51 8.64 -0.83 17.90
C TYR A 51 8.05 -1.76 18.96
N GLU A 52 6.73 -1.87 18.97
CA GLU A 52 5.97 -2.63 19.96
C GLU A 52 5.09 -3.67 19.25
N LEU A 53 5.05 -4.88 19.80
CA LEU A 53 4.09 -5.92 19.41
C LEU A 53 2.93 -5.90 20.37
N ILE A 54 1.71 -5.82 19.85
CA ILE A 54 0.47 -5.74 20.62
C ILE A 54 -0.37 -6.98 20.32
N PRO A 55 -0.32 -8.01 21.17
CA PRO A 55 -1.14 -9.21 20.99
C PRO A 55 -2.60 -8.91 21.30
N THR A 56 -3.52 -9.33 20.42
CA THR A 56 -4.97 -9.15 20.58
C THR A 56 -5.68 -10.43 21.07
N GLY A 57 -4.96 -11.55 21.10
CA GLY A 57 -5.50 -12.89 21.35
C GLY A 57 -5.90 -13.64 20.07
N LYS A 58 -6.18 -12.93 18.97
CA LYS A 58 -6.50 -13.53 17.66
C LYS A 58 -5.40 -13.28 16.63
N PHE A 59 -4.76 -12.11 16.67
CA PHE A 59 -3.69 -11.68 15.78
C PHE A 59 -2.76 -10.71 16.55
N VAL A 60 -1.72 -10.24 15.91
CA VAL A 60 -0.77 -9.28 16.48
C VAL A 60 -0.84 -7.98 15.72
N MET A 61 -0.78 -6.85 16.40
CA MET A 61 -0.58 -5.55 15.79
C MET A 61 0.86 -5.09 16.04
N GLU A 62 1.49 -4.52 15.03
CA GLU A 62 2.81 -3.92 15.11
C GLU A 62 2.67 -2.40 15.18
N TYR A 63 3.21 -1.80 16.24
CA TYR A 63 3.13 -0.36 16.45
C TYR A 63 4.51 0.26 16.39
N LEU A 64 4.72 1.14 15.40
CA LEU A 64 5.95 1.87 15.17
C LEU A 64 5.75 3.32 15.57
N LYS A 65 6.59 3.82 16.46
CA LYS A 65 6.53 5.18 16.98
C LYS A 65 7.88 5.87 16.88
N PRO A 66 7.98 7.06 16.27
CA PRO A 66 9.21 7.83 16.27
C PRO A 66 9.55 8.36 17.67
N LYS A 67 10.85 8.33 18.04
CA LYS A 67 11.30 8.77 19.38
C LYS A 67 11.22 10.27 19.59
N GLN A 68 11.34 11.07 18.53
CA GLN A 68 11.47 12.51 18.63
C GLN A 68 10.34 13.32 17.98
N ALA A 69 9.60 12.74 17.04
CA ALA A 69 8.52 13.47 16.39
C ALA A 69 7.18 13.10 17.04
N VAL A 70 6.46 14.09 17.47
CA VAL A 70 5.12 13.90 18.05
C VAL A 70 4.17 14.78 17.25
N THR A 71 3.61 14.21 16.17
CA THR A 71 2.63 14.94 15.35
C THR A 71 1.21 14.77 15.83
N GLY A 72 0.97 13.86 16.78
CA GLY A 72 -0.37 13.47 17.19
C GLY A 72 -1.17 12.78 16.06
N ARG A 73 -0.49 12.23 15.06
CA ARG A 73 -1.08 11.55 13.89
C ARG A 73 -0.70 10.09 13.88
N VAL A 74 -1.56 9.27 13.31
CA VAL A 74 -1.29 7.84 13.12
C VAL A 74 -1.75 7.39 11.75
N ILE A 75 -0.99 6.45 11.18
CA ILE A 75 -1.36 5.76 9.96
C ILE A 75 -1.70 4.32 10.32
N LEU A 76 -2.95 3.92 10.02
CA LEU A 76 -3.34 2.51 10.04
C LEU A 76 -2.96 1.91 8.69
N GLN A 77 -1.89 1.12 8.68
CA GLN A 77 -1.38 0.44 7.50
C GLN A 77 -2.00 -0.95 7.40
N LEU A 78 -2.67 -1.24 6.30
CA LEU A 78 -3.23 -2.54 5.95
C LEU A 78 -2.39 -3.14 4.82
N HIS A 79 -1.69 -4.24 5.09
CA HIS A 79 -0.73 -4.82 4.15
C HIS A 79 -1.42 -5.57 3.00
N GLY A 80 -0.74 -5.67 1.85
CA GLY A 80 -1.17 -6.49 0.72
C GLY A 80 -0.88 -7.98 0.91
N GLY A 81 -0.95 -8.72 -0.18
CA GLY A 81 -0.69 -10.17 -0.19
C GLY A 81 -1.89 -11.01 -0.57
N GLY A 82 -2.90 -10.44 -1.25
CA GLY A 82 -4.05 -11.16 -1.80
C GLY A 82 -4.92 -11.84 -0.73
N TYR A 83 -4.94 -11.31 0.49
CA TYR A 83 -5.59 -11.89 1.66
C TYR A 83 -5.10 -13.29 2.05
N ILE A 84 -4.00 -13.76 1.46
CA ILE A 84 -3.37 -15.06 1.76
C ILE A 84 -1.93 -14.92 2.25
N GLY A 85 -1.28 -13.78 1.98
CA GLY A 85 0.09 -13.51 2.38
C GLY A 85 0.17 -12.95 3.79
N PRO A 86 1.12 -13.45 4.62
CA PRO A 86 1.35 -12.93 5.97
C PRO A 86 2.08 -11.58 5.93
N MET A 87 2.14 -10.91 7.07
CA MET A 87 2.97 -9.72 7.29
C MET A 87 4.44 -10.01 6.98
N LYS A 88 5.10 -9.09 6.27
CA LYS A 88 6.50 -9.20 5.84
C LYS A 88 7.32 -7.95 6.18
N ASN A 89 8.65 -8.09 6.17
CA ASN A 89 9.57 -6.99 6.46
C ASN A 89 9.42 -5.78 5.53
N ILE A 90 8.95 -5.99 4.29
CA ILE A 90 8.68 -4.87 3.37
C ILE A 90 7.61 -3.93 3.94
N TYR A 91 6.60 -4.46 4.64
CA TYR A 91 5.55 -3.63 5.26
C TYR A 91 6.05 -2.87 6.48
N ARG A 92 7.04 -3.40 7.21
CA ARG A 92 7.75 -2.67 8.28
C ARG A 92 8.57 -1.52 7.72
N ARG A 93 9.14 -1.69 6.52
CA ARG A 93 9.78 -0.57 5.78
C ARG A 93 8.77 0.45 5.30
N PHE A 94 7.60 0.00 4.84
CA PHE A 94 6.50 0.90 4.52
C PHE A 94 6.07 1.70 5.74
N ALA A 95 5.98 1.06 6.93
CA ALA A 95 5.65 1.76 8.16
C ALA A 95 6.66 2.89 8.47
N VAL A 96 7.96 2.63 8.33
CA VAL A 96 9.00 3.68 8.46
C VAL A 96 8.77 4.78 7.43
N LYS A 97 8.54 4.42 6.16
CA LYS A 97 8.32 5.39 5.07
C LYS A 97 7.06 6.22 5.29
N TYR A 98 5.97 5.62 5.74
CA TYR A 98 4.74 6.33 6.11
C TYR A 98 4.98 7.30 7.26
N SER A 99 5.72 6.88 8.30
CA SER A 99 6.08 7.76 9.41
C SER A 99 6.90 8.97 8.95
N GLU A 100 7.93 8.76 8.12
CA GLU A 100 8.75 9.84 7.55
C GLU A 100 7.91 10.84 6.74
N LEU A 101 7.06 10.34 5.85
CA LEU A 101 6.20 11.18 5.02
C LEU A 101 5.07 11.84 5.80
N GLY A 102 4.62 11.22 6.87
CA GLY A 102 3.66 11.74 7.84
C GLY A 102 4.29 12.71 8.86
N PHE A 103 5.53 13.16 8.63
CA PHE A 103 6.26 14.07 9.53
C PHE A 103 6.45 13.53 10.95
N GLY A 104 6.69 12.24 11.06
CA GLY A 104 6.82 11.52 12.31
C GLY A 104 5.47 11.07 12.89
N ALA A 105 4.56 10.68 12.02
CA ALA A 105 3.34 10.00 12.44
C ALA A 105 3.65 8.62 13.02
N ASP A 106 2.87 8.19 13.99
CA ASP A 106 2.86 6.81 14.45
C ASP A 106 2.29 5.90 13.33
N VAL A 107 2.65 4.62 13.32
CA VAL A 107 2.10 3.66 12.35
C VAL A 107 1.66 2.39 13.09
N LEU A 108 0.40 1.99 12.90
CA LEU A 108 -0.15 0.73 13.35
C LEU A 108 -0.36 -0.19 12.16
N THR A 109 0.21 -1.39 12.21
CA THR A 109 0.06 -2.40 11.17
C THR A 109 -0.47 -3.69 11.81
N PRO A 110 -1.74 -4.07 11.63
CA PRO A 110 -2.23 -5.37 12.03
C PRO A 110 -1.70 -6.46 11.09
N ASP A 111 -1.10 -7.52 11.65
CA ASP A 111 -0.87 -8.79 10.96
C ASP A 111 -2.21 -9.55 11.00
N TYR A 112 -3.13 -9.10 10.18
CA TYR A 112 -4.50 -9.57 10.17
C TYR A 112 -4.60 -11.01 9.67
N ARG A 113 -5.62 -11.74 10.12
CA ARG A 113 -5.88 -13.13 9.78
C ARG A 113 -6.16 -13.28 8.28
N VAL A 114 -5.55 -14.28 7.66
CA VAL A 114 -5.59 -14.50 6.20
C VAL A 114 -6.19 -15.85 5.83
N ALA A 115 -6.70 -15.94 4.61
CA ALA A 115 -7.22 -17.16 4.03
C ALA A 115 -6.09 -18.15 3.66
N PRO A 116 -6.39 -19.43 3.51
CA PRO A 116 -7.72 -20.06 3.60
C PRO A 116 -8.14 -20.39 5.04
N GLU A 117 -7.23 -20.32 6.02
CA GLU A 117 -7.53 -20.63 7.42
C GLU A 117 -8.58 -19.67 7.99
N HIS A 118 -8.58 -18.43 7.52
CA HIS A 118 -9.48 -17.36 7.93
C HIS A 118 -10.00 -16.60 6.72
N PRO A 119 -11.05 -17.11 6.04
CA PRO A 119 -11.67 -16.43 4.91
C PRO A 119 -12.40 -15.15 5.36
N PHE A 120 -13.03 -14.46 4.45
CA PHE A 120 -13.91 -13.34 4.73
C PHE A 120 -14.97 -13.73 5.79
N PRO A 121 -15.24 -12.85 6.78
CA PRO A 121 -14.77 -11.46 6.90
C PRO A 121 -13.57 -11.26 7.86
N ALA A 122 -12.76 -12.28 8.14
CA ALA A 122 -11.75 -12.25 9.21
C ALA A 122 -10.78 -11.05 9.12
N ALA A 123 -10.25 -10.75 7.92
CA ALA A 123 -9.35 -9.61 7.74
C ALA A 123 -10.05 -8.27 8.01
N LEU A 124 -11.32 -8.15 7.62
CA LEU A 124 -12.12 -6.94 7.89
C LEU A 124 -12.37 -6.78 9.40
N GLU A 125 -12.73 -7.85 10.10
CA GLU A 125 -12.92 -7.82 11.57
C GLU A 125 -11.65 -7.34 12.28
N ASP A 126 -10.48 -7.81 11.84
CA ASP A 126 -9.20 -7.44 12.43
C ASP A 126 -8.83 -5.99 12.11
N ALA A 127 -9.11 -5.52 10.89
CA ALA A 127 -8.93 -4.12 10.50
C ALA A 127 -9.84 -3.18 11.31
N VAL A 128 -11.12 -3.56 11.50
CA VAL A 128 -12.09 -2.83 12.32
C VAL A 128 -11.64 -2.81 13.78
N TYR A 129 -11.13 -3.93 14.31
CA TYR A 129 -10.57 -3.98 15.66
C TYR A 129 -9.41 -2.99 15.80
N ALA A 130 -8.45 -3.00 14.87
CA ALA A 130 -7.29 -2.11 14.91
C ALA A 130 -7.71 -0.63 14.83
N TYR A 131 -8.70 -0.30 14.00
CA TYR A 131 -9.24 1.05 13.91
C TYR A 131 -9.91 1.51 15.20
N LYS A 132 -10.77 0.66 15.78
CA LYS A 132 -11.41 0.94 17.08
C LYS A 132 -10.39 1.06 18.21
N TRP A 133 -9.31 0.27 18.17
CA TRP A 133 -8.23 0.37 19.15
C TRP A 133 -7.52 1.72 19.11
N LEU A 134 -7.29 2.28 17.90
CA LEU A 134 -6.74 3.64 17.76
C LEU A 134 -7.67 4.70 18.36
N LEU A 135 -8.97 4.57 18.12
CA LEU A 135 -9.97 5.53 18.63
C LEU A 135 -10.14 5.45 20.14
N ASN A 136 -10.19 4.25 20.71
CA ASN A 136 -10.62 4.03 22.10
C ASN A 136 -9.45 3.87 23.08
N GLU A 137 -8.41 3.12 22.69
CA GLU A 137 -7.29 2.79 23.60
C GLU A 137 -6.14 3.79 23.46
N LYS A 138 -5.84 4.23 22.25
CA LYS A 138 -4.82 5.26 21.98
C LYS A 138 -5.37 6.67 21.97
N ILE A 139 -6.71 6.82 21.90
CA ILE A 139 -7.43 8.10 21.97
C ILE A 139 -6.95 9.08 20.86
N TYR A 140 -6.85 8.56 19.64
CA TYR A 140 -6.67 9.41 18.47
C TYR A 140 -8.03 9.95 18.01
N ASP A 141 -8.11 11.23 17.73
CA ASP A 141 -9.25 11.79 17.01
C ASP A 141 -9.30 11.23 15.59
N PRO A 142 -10.50 11.02 15.01
CA PRO A 142 -10.62 10.51 13.63
C PRO A 142 -9.84 11.33 12.60
N GLU A 143 -9.77 12.63 12.79
CA GLU A 143 -9.01 13.58 11.95
C GLU A 143 -7.49 13.39 12.04
N GLN A 144 -7.01 12.63 13.01
CA GLN A 144 -5.59 12.29 13.18
C GLN A 144 -5.22 10.96 12.53
N ILE A 145 -6.22 10.17 12.08
CA ILE A 145 -6.03 8.82 11.53
C ILE A 145 -6.09 8.88 10.01
N VAL A 146 -5.07 8.34 9.34
CA VAL A 146 -5.10 8.04 7.91
C VAL A 146 -5.07 6.52 7.75
N VAL A 147 -5.94 5.98 6.91
CA VAL A 147 -5.90 4.55 6.55
C VAL A 147 -5.13 4.40 5.25
N ALA A 148 -4.13 3.54 5.25
CA ALA A 148 -3.30 3.29 4.07
C ALA A 148 -3.23 1.79 3.79
N GLY A 149 -3.25 1.40 2.50
CA GLY A 149 -3.11 0.00 2.13
C GLY A 149 -2.72 -0.19 0.68
N ASP A 150 -2.13 -1.35 0.41
CA ASP A 150 -1.72 -1.77 -0.92
C ASP A 150 -2.42 -3.06 -1.34
N SER A 151 -2.71 -3.23 -2.63
CA SER A 151 -3.30 -4.47 -3.16
C SER A 151 -4.58 -4.88 -2.40
N ALA A 152 -4.63 -6.09 -1.86
CA ALA A 152 -5.70 -6.54 -0.95
C ALA A 152 -5.89 -5.60 0.26
N GLY A 153 -4.80 -5.10 0.87
CA GLY A 153 -4.87 -4.11 1.94
C GLY A 153 -5.45 -2.77 1.49
N GLY A 154 -5.30 -2.41 0.22
CA GLY A 154 -5.96 -1.25 -0.38
C GLY A 154 -7.48 -1.44 -0.52
N GLY A 155 -7.92 -2.62 -0.94
CA GLY A 155 -9.33 -3.01 -0.91
C GLY A 155 -9.88 -3.01 0.53
N LEU A 156 -9.12 -3.61 1.46
CA LEU A 156 -9.48 -3.66 2.88
C LEU A 156 -9.60 -2.26 3.52
N ALA A 157 -8.79 -1.29 3.09
CA ALA A 157 -8.88 0.10 3.55
C ALA A 157 -10.22 0.75 3.14
N LEU A 158 -10.69 0.48 1.93
CA LEU A 158 -11.99 0.94 1.47
C LEU A 158 -13.13 0.20 2.18
N ALA A 159 -13.03 -1.13 2.32
CA ALA A 159 -14.01 -1.96 3.04
C ALA A 159 -14.15 -1.54 4.51
N LEU A 160 -13.04 -1.23 5.19
CA LEU A 160 -13.05 -0.68 6.55
C LEU A 160 -13.85 0.63 6.61
N CYS A 161 -13.67 1.52 5.65
CA CYS A 161 -14.39 2.80 5.64
C CYS A 161 -15.88 2.63 5.30
N LEU A 162 -16.25 1.67 4.43
CA LEU A 162 -17.65 1.27 4.22
C LEU A 162 -18.26 0.75 5.53
N TYR A 163 -17.57 -0.18 6.17
CA TYR A 163 -18.01 -0.71 7.47
C TYR A 163 -18.18 0.40 8.53
N ALA A 164 -17.20 1.29 8.64
CA ALA A 164 -17.26 2.40 9.59
C ALA A 164 -18.49 3.30 9.36
N LYS A 165 -18.74 3.65 8.10
CA LYS A 165 -19.90 4.43 7.70
C LYS A 165 -21.22 3.73 8.05
N ASP A 166 -21.36 2.45 7.69
CA ASP A 166 -22.60 1.69 7.88
C ASP A 166 -22.89 1.41 9.36
N HIS A 167 -21.85 1.42 10.21
CA HIS A 167 -21.95 1.19 11.65
C HIS A 167 -21.80 2.46 12.49
N ALA A 168 -21.95 3.64 11.88
CA ALA A 168 -21.84 4.93 12.55
C ALA A 168 -20.54 5.13 13.37
N LEU A 169 -19.44 4.51 12.93
CA LEU A 169 -18.12 4.84 13.43
C LEU A 169 -17.62 6.10 12.72
N PRO A 170 -16.85 6.96 13.38
CA PRO A 170 -16.25 8.10 12.71
C PRO A 170 -15.30 7.66 11.60
N LEU A 171 -15.29 8.39 10.49
CA LEU A 171 -14.41 8.12 9.37
C LEU A 171 -13.02 8.75 9.58
N PRO A 172 -11.93 8.17 9.04
CA PRO A 172 -10.59 8.72 9.15
C PRO A 172 -10.42 10.04 8.37
N ALA A 173 -9.32 10.73 8.59
CA ALA A 173 -8.98 11.98 7.90
C ALA A 173 -8.73 11.78 6.39
N GLY A 174 -8.30 10.60 5.97
CA GLY A 174 -7.99 10.31 4.58
C GLY A 174 -7.68 8.85 4.34
N ILE A 175 -7.70 8.46 3.07
CA ILE A 175 -7.38 7.11 2.60
C ILE A 175 -6.25 7.19 1.57
N ILE A 176 -5.25 6.34 1.68
CA ILE A 176 -4.17 6.16 0.70
C ILE A 176 -4.21 4.71 0.21
N THR A 177 -4.33 4.51 -1.11
CA THR A 177 -4.26 3.17 -1.68
C THR A 177 -3.20 3.08 -2.77
N MET A 178 -2.49 1.96 -2.80
CA MET A 178 -1.51 1.60 -3.82
C MET A 178 -1.98 0.34 -4.51
N SER A 179 -2.32 0.42 -5.80
CA SER A 179 -2.82 -0.72 -6.59
C SER A 179 -3.96 -1.49 -5.88
N PRO A 180 -5.00 -0.84 -5.34
CA PRO A 180 -6.00 -1.50 -4.52
C PRO A 180 -6.77 -2.55 -5.33
N TRP A 181 -6.98 -3.73 -4.73
CA TRP A 181 -7.87 -4.75 -5.26
C TRP A 181 -9.29 -4.49 -4.75
N THR A 182 -10.14 -3.92 -5.59
CA THR A 182 -11.46 -3.43 -5.21
C THR A 182 -12.61 -4.26 -5.75
N ASP A 183 -12.32 -5.23 -6.61
CA ASP A 183 -13.31 -6.09 -7.26
C ASP A 183 -12.79 -7.53 -7.40
N VAL A 184 -13.22 -8.42 -6.52
CA VAL A 184 -12.85 -9.83 -6.59
C VAL A 184 -13.63 -10.60 -7.67
N THR A 185 -14.58 -9.95 -8.37
CA THR A 185 -15.29 -10.53 -9.52
C THR A 185 -14.50 -10.41 -10.83
N LEU A 186 -13.39 -9.67 -10.81
CA LEU A 186 -12.52 -9.46 -11.97
C LEU A 186 -13.24 -8.82 -13.17
N SER A 187 -14.14 -7.88 -12.92
CA SER A 187 -15.02 -7.32 -13.97
C SER A 187 -14.34 -6.22 -14.82
N GLY A 188 -13.19 -5.70 -14.40
CA GLY A 188 -12.46 -4.67 -15.12
C GLY A 188 -11.88 -5.14 -16.45
N ALA A 189 -11.90 -4.30 -17.48
CA ALA A 189 -11.33 -4.64 -18.81
C ALA A 189 -9.82 -4.88 -18.74
N SER A 190 -9.12 -4.23 -17.82
CA SER A 190 -7.68 -4.39 -17.65
C SER A 190 -7.25 -5.81 -17.27
N TYR A 191 -8.14 -6.66 -16.73
CA TYR A 191 -7.83 -8.06 -16.48
C TYR A 191 -7.53 -8.84 -17.77
N GLU A 192 -8.11 -8.45 -18.91
CA GLU A 192 -7.81 -9.04 -20.21
C GLU A 192 -6.83 -8.16 -21.01
N GLU A 193 -6.98 -6.84 -21.01
CA GLU A 193 -6.14 -5.92 -21.78
C GLU A 193 -4.69 -5.94 -21.33
N ASN A 194 -4.43 -6.01 -20.03
CA ASN A 194 -3.09 -6.03 -19.44
C ASN A 194 -2.58 -7.45 -19.14
N TYR A 195 -3.35 -8.49 -19.47
CA TYR A 195 -3.01 -9.87 -19.15
C TYR A 195 -1.62 -10.32 -19.62
N THR A 196 -1.18 -9.84 -20.79
CA THR A 196 0.14 -10.21 -21.34
C THR A 196 1.27 -9.30 -20.91
N ILE A 197 0.95 -8.14 -20.32
CA ILE A 197 1.97 -7.12 -19.97
C ILE A 197 2.18 -7.00 -18.46
N ASP A 198 1.22 -7.43 -17.64
CA ASP A 198 1.39 -7.43 -16.18
C ASP A 198 2.48 -8.44 -15.78
N PRO A 199 3.58 -7.99 -15.15
CA PRO A 199 4.69 -8.87 -14.81
C PRO A 199 4.38 -9.79 -13.60
N LEU A 200 3.38 -9.46 -12.75
CA LEU A 200 3.03 -10.24 -11.57
C LEU A 200 1.89 -11.20 -11.79
N PHE A 201 0.79 -10.73 -12.34
CA PHE A 201 -0.47 -11.47 -12.43
C PHE A 201 -0.85 -11.85 -13.85
N GLY A 202 -0.06 -11.44 -14.84
CA GLY A 202 -0.26 -11.77 -16.23
C GLY A 202 0.16 -13.20 -16.57
N ASN A 203 -0.23 -13.63 -17.77
CA ASN A 203 0.15 -14.92 -18.39
C ASN A 203 -0.19 -16.19 -17.60
N SER A 204 -0.96 -16.08 -16.49
CA SER A 204 -1.44 -17.22 -15.73
C SER A 204 -2.70 -16.85 -14.95
N LYS A 205 -3.73 -17.69 -15.06
CA LYS A 205 -4.93 -17.60 -14.20
C LYS A 205 -4.82 -18.47 -12.95
N GLU A 206 -3.64 -19.03 -12.69
CA GLU A 206 -3.33 -19.84 -11.50
C GLU A 206 -2.65 -18.98 -10.42
N ASN A 207 -3.26 -17.87 -10.05
CA ASN A 207 -2.76 -16.99 -9.00
C ASN A 207 -3.89 -16.53 -8.08
N MET A 208 -3.53 -15.81 -7.01
CA MET A 208 -4.44 -15.42 -5.94
C MET A 208 -5.59 -14.50 -6.38
N LEU A 209 -5.48 -13.79 -7.50
CA LEU A 209 -6.56 -12.96 -8.02
C LEU A 209 -7.66 -13.81 -8.64
N TYR A 210 -7.27 -14.79 -9.47
CA TYR A 210 -8.21 -15.65 -10.18
C TYR A 210 -8.71 -16.84 -9.34
N GLN A 211 -7.99 -17.19 -8.28
CA GLN A 211 -8.32 -18.27 -7.34
C GLN A 211 -8.35 -17.73 -5.91
N CYS A 212 -9.28 -16.82 -5.64
CA CYS A 212 -9.35 -16.10 -4.38
C CYS A 212 -9.99 -16.96 -3.28
N SER A 213 -9.16 -17.57 -2.44
CA SER A 213 -9.65 -18.35 -1.28
C SER A 213 -10.20 -17.46 -0.15
N TYR A 214 -10.05 -16.16 -0.21
CA TYR A 214 -10.61 -15.25 0.77
C TYR A 214 -12.12 -15.10 0.66
N ILE A 215 -12.70 -15.25 -0.53
CA ILE A 215 -14.14 -15.12 -0.76
C ILE A 215 -14.93 -16.11 0.11
N GLY A 216 -14.42 -17.35 0.28
CA GLY A 216 -15.18 -18.39 0.97
C GLY A 216 -16.49 -18.72 0.24
N ASP A 217 -17.57 -18.78 1.01
CA ASP A 217 -18.94 -19.04 0.50
C ASP A 217 -19.75 -17.74 0.32
N ASP A 218 -19.12 -16.56 0.47
CA ASP A 218 -19.79 -15.27 0.42
C ASP A 218 -20.02 -14.77 -1.02
N ASP A 219 -20.90 -13.78 -1.18
CA ASP A 219 -21.14 -13.13 -2.47
C ASP A 219 -19.93 -12.29 -2.87
N PRO A 220 -19.25 -12.58 -3.99
CA PRO A 220 -18.11 -11.79 -4.44
C PRO A 220 -18.46 -10.33 -4.74
N LYS A 221 -19.75 -9.97 -4.82
CA LYS A 221 -20.21 -8.57 -4.95
C LYS A 221 -20.55 -7.91 -3.63
N ASP A 222 -20.38 -8.59 -2.49
CA ASP A 222 -20.52 -7.95 -1.19
C ASP A 222 -19.59 -6.73 -1.12
N PRO A 223 -20.09 -5.52 -0.80
CA PRO A 223 -19.28 -4.29 -0.74
C PRO A 223 -18.11 -4.35 0.23
N TYR A 224 -18.16 -5.21 1.24
CA TYR A 224 -17.02 -5.39 2.15
C TYR A 224 -15.96 -6.33 1.60
N LEU A 225 -16.30 -7.13 0.59
CA LEU A 225 -15.39 -7.99 -0.13
C LEU A 225 -14.87 -7.33 -1.41
N SER A 226 -15.77 -6.67 -2.13
CA SER A 226 -15.51 -5.91 -3.35
C SER A 226 -15.96 -4.46 -3.18
N PRO A 227 -15.14 -3.59 -2.60
CA PRO A 227 -15.51 -2.20 -2.29
C PRO A 227 -15.98 -1.38 -3.47
N LEU A 228 -15.63 -1.75 -4.69
CA LEU A 228 -16.12 -1.11 -5.91
C LEU A 228 -17.66 -1.08 -5.97
N PHE A 229 -18.33 -2.07 -5.39
CA PHE A 229 -19.81 -2.13 -5.37
C PHE A 229 -20.46 -1.36 -4.20
N GLY A 230 -19.63 -0.84 -3.27
CA GLY A 230 -20.09 -0.05 -2.13
C GLY A 230 -20.46 1.39 -2.49
N ASN A 231 -21.03 2.12 -1.55
CA ASN A 231 -21.36 3.55 -1.66
C ASN A 231 -20.31 4.40 -0.94
N PHE A 232 -19.55 5.20 -1.68
CA PHE A 232 -18.48 6.05 -1.17
C PHE A 232 -18.94 7.45 -0.73
N GLU A 233 -20.22 7.79 -0.87
CA GLU A 233 -20.73 9.09 -0.42
C GLU A 233 -20.34 9.37 1.03
N GLY A 234 -19.79 10.55 1.30
CA GLY A 234 -19.32 10.94 2.63
C GLY A 234 -17.92 10.44 3.00
N PHE A 235 -17.24 9.68 2.13
CA PHE A 235 -15.86 9.24 2.39
C PHE A 235 -14.90 10.42 2.53
N PRO A 236 -13.81 10.24 3.31
CA PRO A 236 -12.74 11.22 3.40
C PRO A 236 -12.00 11.35 2.07
N PRO A 237 -11.17 12.38 1.90
CA PRO A 237 -10.30 12.51 0.73
C PRO A 237 -9.45 11.27 0.49
N MET A 238 -9.28 10.88 -0.79
CA MET A 238 -8.53 9.70 -1.17
C MET A 238 -7.37 10.03 -2.11
N LEU A 239 -6.22 9.39 -1.87
CA LEU A 239 -5.14 9.25 -2.83
C LEU A 239 -5.11 7.80 -3.31
N MET A 240 -5.32 7.58 -4.60
CA MET A 240 -5.26 6.26 -5.23
C MET A 240 -4.15 6.24 -6.27
N GLN A 241 -3.30 5.23 -6.23
CA GLN A 241 -2.15 5.09 -7.13
C GLN A 241 -2.14 3.70 -7.76
N VAL A 242 -1.74 3.61 -9.04
CA VAL A 242 -1.69 2.34 -9.78
C VAL A 242 -0.69 2.45 -10.93
N GLY A 243 -0.08 1.35 -11.30
CA GLY A 243 0.72 1.22 -12.51
C GLY A 243 -0.15 0.97 -13.75
N SER A 244 0.28 1.44 -14.91
CA SER A 244 -0.50 1.24 -16.14
C SER A 244 -0.39 -0.19 -16.70
N TYR A 245 0.56 -1.00 -16.23
CA TYR A 245 0.79 -2.38 -16.66
C TYR A 245 0.16 -3.41 -15.70
N GLU A 246 -0.79 -2.99 -14.88
CA GLU A 246 -1.46 -3.88 -13.92
C GLU A 246 -2.80 -4.40 -14.47
N VAL A 247 -3.11 -5.66 -14.20
CA VAL A 247 -4.48 -6.18 -14.39
C VAL A 247 -5.47 -5.48 -13.46
N LEU A 248 -5.02 -4.96 -12.30
CA LEU A 248 -5.80 -4.18 -11.34
C LEU A 248 -5.93 -2.68 -11.69
N LEU A 249 -5.57 -2.28 -12.93
CA LEU A 249 -5.64 -0.87 -13.34
C LEU A 249 -7.07 -0.32 -13.22
N ASP A 250 -8.05 -1.09 -13.71
CA ASP A 250 -9.45 -0.66 -13.70
C ASP A 250 -10.08 -0.71 -12.32
N ASP A 251 -9.62 -1.60 -11.43
CA ASP A 251 -10.01 -1.56 -10.00
C ASP A 251 -9.80 -0.17 -9.41
N THR A 252 -8.62 0.38 -9.62
CA THR A 252 -8.29 1.74 -9.15
C THR A 252 -9.07 2.82 -9.89
N ARG A 253 -9.17 2.71 -11.21
CA ARG A 253 -9.79 3.74 -12.05
C ARG A 253 -11.29 3.84 -11.82
N GLU A 254 -11.99 2.71 -11.80
CA GLU A 254 -13.45 2.68 -11.63
C GLU A 254 -13.83 3.05 -10.19
N ALA A 255 -13.08 2.58 -9.18
CA ALA A 255 -13.29 3.03 -7.81
C ALA A 255 -13.08 4.55 -7.66
N ALA A 256 -12.02 5.11 -8.26
CA ALA A 256 -11.76 6.55 -8.24
C ALA A 256 -12.83 7.35 -8.99
N LYS A 257 -13.32 6.85 -10.12
CA LYS A 257 -14.38 7.47 -10.93
C LYS A 257 -15.71 7.49 -10.17
N LYS A 258 -16.08 6.33 -9.60
CA LYS A 258 -17.27 6.17 -8.78
C LYS A 258 -17.25 7.12 -7.57
N ALA A 259 -16.18 7.11 -6.82
CA ALA A 259 -16.02 7.98 -5.64
C ALA A 259 -16.14 9.47 -5.99
N ARG A 260 -15.58 9.91 -7.12
CA ARG A 260 -15.77 11.30 -7.59
C ARG A 260 -17.23 11.61 -7.96
N ALA A 261 -17.91 10.65 -8.59
CA ALA A 261 -19.33 10.79 -8.93
C ALA A 261 -20.20 10.89 -7.66
N GLU A 262 -19.78 10.29 -6.57
CA GLU A 262 -20.41 10.32 -5.26
C GLU A 262 -19.89 11.49 -4.36
N GLY A 263 -19.22 12.48 -4.96
CA GLY A 263 -18.81 13.73 -4.29
C GLY A 263 -17.51 13.65 -3.48
N VAL A 264 -16.79 12.54 -3.53
CA VAL A 264 -15.54 12.38 -2.79
C VAL A 264 -14.37 13.09 -3.50
N LYS A 265 -13.51 13.73 -2.73
CA LYS A 265 -12.25 14.30 -3.24
C LYS A 265 -11.23 13.19 -3.51
N VAL A 266 -11.04 12.82 -4.78
CA VAL A 266 -10.12 11.75 -5.15
C VAL A 266 -9.01 12.27 -6.05
N ARG A 267 -7.77 12.02 -5.62
CA ARG A 267 -6.59 12.11 -6.47
C ARG A 267 -6.22 10.70 -6.93
N CYS A 268 -6.46 10.39 -8.19
CA CYS A 268 -6.03 9.14 -8.81
C CYS A 268 -4.80 9.42 -9.68
N SER A 269 -3.73 8.65 -9.48
CA SER A 269 -2.47 8.75 -10.23
C SER A 269 -2.16 7.41 -10.89
N VAL A 270 -2.14 7.39 -12.22
CA VAL A 270 -1.68 6.24 -13.01
C VAL A 270 -0.23 6.51 -13.41
N TYR A 271 0.67 5.56 -13.10
CA TYR A 271 2.09 5.64 -13.42
C TYR A 271 2.37 4.79 -14.65
N ASP A 272 2.76 5.45 -15.75
CA ASP A 272 2.96 4.79 -17.04
C ASP A 272 4.10 3.76 -16.97
N GLY A 273 3.86 2.56 -17.51
CA GLY A 273 4.81 1.44 -17.52
C GLY A 273 5.10 0.80 -16.17
N MET A 274 4.49 1.26 -15.08
CA MET A 274 4.67 0.68 -13.76
C MET A 274 3.75 -0.52 -13.54
N PHE A 275 4.18 -1.39 -12.63
CA PHE A 275 3.60 -2.68 -12.28
C PHE A 275 2.99 -2.64 -10.87
N HIS A 276 2.37 -3.75 -10.48
CA HIS A 276 1.63 -3.87 -9.23
C HIS A 276 2.48 -3.55 -7.99
N VAL A 277 2.01 -2.58 -7.21
CA VAL A 277 2.67 -2.07 -6.00
C VAL A 277 4.15 -1.71 -6.24
N PHE A 278 4.44 -1.06 -7.36
CA PHE A 278 5.81 -0.61 -7.70
C PHE A 278 6.43 0.28 -6.61
N GLN A 279 5.62 0.80 -5.69
CA GLN A 279 6.04 1.53 -4.50
C GLN A 279 6.90 0.67 -3.55
N MET A 280 6.90 -0.65 -3.68
CA MET A 280 7.85 -1.55 -2.97
C MET A 280 9.31 -1.25 -3.32
N GLY A 281 9.56 -0.59 -4.46
CA GLY A 281 10.89 -0.09 -4.82
C GLY A 281 11.41 1.03 -3.92
N LEU A 282 10.56 1.61 -3.04
CA LEU A 282 10.92 2.70 -2.13
C LEU A 282 11.67 3.83 -2.87
N ASP A 283 12.87 4.16 -2.43
CA ASP A 283 13.69 5.22 -3.03
C ASP A 283 14.57 4.75 -4.21
N LEU A 284 14.56 3.44 -4.52
CA LEU A 284 15.37 2.86 -5.59
C LEU A 284 14.80 3.13 -6.99
N ILE A 285 13.47 3.10 -7.12
CA ILE A 285 12.76 3.36 -8.38
C ILE A 285 12.30 4.81 -8.38
N PRO A 286 12.66 5.63 -9.39
CA PRO A 286 12.27 7.04 -9.45
C PRO A 286 10.75 7.26 -9.39
N GLU A 287 9.97 6.41 -10.08
CA GLU A 287 8.51 6.46 -10.08
C GLU A 287 7.94 6.11 -8.69
N SER A 288 8.56 5.15 -7.99
CA SER A 288 8.20 4.81 -6.61
C SER A 288 8.44 5.99 -5.67
N ARG A 289 9.61 6.63 -5.76
CA ARG A 289 9.93 7.84 -4.97
C ARG A 289 8.89 8.94 -5.21
N GLU A 290 8.57 9.23 -6.47
CA GLU A 290 7.54 10.21 -6.81
C GLU A 290 6.17 9.83 -6.22
N ALA A 291 5.80 8.55 -6.27
CA ALA A 291 4.54 8.05 -5.72
C ALA A 291 4.48 8.27 -4.20
N TRP A 292 5.54 7.94 -3.47
CA TRP A 292 5.64 8.18 -2.04
C TRP A 292 5.57 9.67 -1.69
N GLU A 293 6.30 10.53 -2.40
CA GLU A 293 6.26 11.98 -2.18
C GLU A 293 4.86 12.58 -2.42
N ARG A 294 4.09 12.02 -3.34
CA ARG A 294 2.69 12.41 -3.54
C ARG A 294 1.80 12.02 -2.37
N GLY A 295 2.10 10.94 -1.66
CA GLY A 295 1.45 10.56 -0.41
C GLY A 295 1.58 11.62 0.68
N ARG A 296 2.69 12.35 0.73
CA ARG A 296 2.93 13.47 1.64
C ARG A 296 1.91 14.62 1.52
N ARG A 297 1.21 14.72 0.39
CA ARG A 297 0.27 15.81 0.09
C ARG A 297 -1.20 15.43 0.29
N VAL A 298 -1.51 14.28 0.89
CA VAL A 298 -2.86 13.94 1.32
C VAL A 298 -3.19 14.77 2.57
N PRO A 299 -4.32 15.41 2.65
CA PRO A 299 -4.51 16.83 2.89
C PRO A 299 -3.91 17.34 4.19
N ALA A 300 -2.79 18.05 4.08
CA ALA A 300 -2.33 18.97 5.13
C ALA A 300 -3.33 20.12 5.35
N ASP A 301 -4.24 20.36 4.41
CA ASP A 301 -5.13 21.54 4.40
C ASP A 301 -6.29 21.46 5.42
N ARG A 302 -6.48 20.32 6.09
CA ARG A 302 -7.49 20.14 7.14
C ARG A 302 -6.93 19.79 8.51
N LEU A 303 -5.61 19.67 8.64
CA LEU A 303 -5.02 19.34 9.92
C LEU A 303 -4.65 20.65 10.65
N PRO A 304 -5.17 20.89 11.86
CA PRO A 304 -4.81 22.07 12.61
C PRO A 304 -3.28 22.10 12.81
N ASP A 305 -2.68 23.24 12.53
CA ASP A 305 -1.26 23.50 12.80
C ASP A 305 -1.02 23.35 14.31
N PRO A 306 -0.21 22.40 14.78
CA PRO A 306 0.01 22.20 16.20
C PRO A 306 0.80 23.35 16.85
N GLN A 307 1.27 24.30 16.07
CA GLN A 307 1.95 25.50 16.57
C GLN A 307 1.42 26.75 15.87
N GLY A 308 0.41 27.36 16.48
CA GLY A 308 0.01 28.74 16.18
C GLY A 308 1.16 29.71 16.44
N SER A 309 2.15 29.78 15.55
CA SER A 309 3.17 30.79 15.54
C SER A 309 3.45 31.22 14.10
N GLY A 310 3.01 32.44 13.80
CA GLY A 310 3.24 33.09 12.53
C GLY A 310 4.71 33.06 12.09
N ARG A 311 4.95 32.50 10.92
CA ARG A 311 6.15 32.81 10.15
C ARG A 311 5.75 33.29 8.76
N LYS A 312 5.88 34.59 8.59
CA LYS A 312 5.90 35.27 7.28
C LYS A 312 7.03 34.73 6.42
N GLY A 313 6.72 34.48 5.21
CA GLY A 313 7.49 34.41 3.97
C GLY A 313 9.01 34.21 4.07
N ARG A 314 9.47 33.07 3.56
CA ARG A 314 10.85 32.94 3.06
C ARG A 314 10.80 32.51 1.60
N LYS A 315 11.41 33.33 0.75
CA LYS A 315 11.54 33.17 -0.69
C LYS A 315 12.27 31.86 -1.04
N GLU A 316 11.75 31.17 -2.02
CA GLU A 316 12.39 30.03 -2.67
C GLU A 316 13.72 30.42 -3.27
N GLY A 317 14.79 29.74 -2.82
CA GLY A 317 16.09 29.73 -3.51
C GLY A 317 16.09 28.61 -4.53
N LYS A 318 16.22 28.97 -5.81
CA LYS A 318 16.69 28.08 -6.86
C LYS A 318 18.17 27.77 -6.58
N ASP A 319 18.57 26.56 -6.98
CA ASP A 319 19.91 26.01 -7.10
C ASP A 319 20.27 24.90 -6.12
N GLU A 320 19.97 23.65 -6.56
CA GLU A 320 20.72 22.43 -6.20
C GLU A 320 20.35 21.28 -7.17
N ALA A 321 20.61 21.48 -8.46
CA ALA A 321 20.41 20.47 -9.51
C ALA A 321 21.70 20.19 -10.31
N GLU A 322 22.86 20.35 -9.68
CA GLU A 322 24.14 20.02 -10.35
C GLU A 322 25.15 19.48 -9.34
N ARG A 323 25.07 18.19 -9.02
CA ARG A 323 26.20 17.38 -8.54
C ARG A 323 25.82 15.91 -8.48
N TYR A 324 25.88 15.20 -9.58
CA TYR A 324 26.18 13.77 -9.70
C TYR A 324 26.20 13.41 -11.18
N GLY A 325 27.31 13.75 -11.83
CA GLY A 325 27.66 13.23 -13.15
C GLY A 325 28.68 12.11 -13.00
N GLY A 326 28.40 10.99 -13.66
CA GLY A 326 29.40 10.08 -14.20
C GLY A 326 29.97 9.02 -13.27
N ALA A 327 29.30 7.88 -13.13
CA ALA A 327 29.93 6.60 -12.93
C ALA A 327 29.25 5.57 -13.84
N GLY A 328 30.06 4.67 -14.44
CA GLY A 328 29.71 3.86 -15.61
C GLY A 328 28.50 2.93 -15.44
N GLU A 329 27.68 2.91 -16.46
CA GLU A 329 26.38 2.26 -16.55
C GLU A 329 26.41 0.71 -16.36
N THR A 330 27.55 0.05 -16.51
CA THR A 330 27.69 -1.40 -16.43
C THR A 330 27.97 -1.94 -15.02
N GLU A 331 28.60 -1.18 -14.13
CA GLU A 331 28.79 -1.55 -12.73
C GLU A 331 27.53 -1.36 -11.89
N PHE A 332 26.64 -0.45 -12.28
CA PHE A 332 25.38 -0.20 -11.61
C PHE A 332 24.36 -1.32 -11.81
N ALA A 333 24.33 -1.98 -12.96
CA ALA A 333 23.36 -3.04 -13.25
C ALA A 333 23.58 -4.28 -12.36
N GLY A 334 24.81 -4.77 -12.22
CA GLY A 334 25.12 -5.92 -11.35
C GLY A 334 24.89 -5.67 -9.86
N PHE A 335 25.15 -4.45 -9.40
CA PHE A 335 24.88 -4.04 -8.01
C PHE A 335 23.38 -3.93 -7.71
N PHE A 336 22.56 -3.63 -8.73
CA PHE A 336 21.10 -3.55 -8.63
C PHE A 336 20.45 -4.94 -8.60
N GLU A 337 20.93 -5.90 -9.42
CA GLU A 337 20.40 -7.26 -9.45
C GLU A 337 20.49 -7.92 -8.07
N GLU A 338 21.64 -7.87 -7.44
CA GLU A 338 21.87 -8.44 -6.10
C GLU A 338 21.03 -7.77 -5.01
N ARG A 339 20.79 -6.45 -5.12
CA ARG A 339 19.99 -5.71 -4.12
C ARG A 339 18.48 -5.89 -4.28
N ILE A 340 17.95 -6.04 -5.49
CA ILE A 340 16.51 -6.26 -5.70
C ILE A 340 16.12 -7.68 -5.31
N GLU A 341 16.92 -8.70 -5.63
CA GLU A 341 16.71 -10.06 -5.11
C GLU A 341 16.77 -10.09 -3.58
N ILE A 342 17.74 -9.44 -2.98
CA ILE A 342 17.89 -9.33 -1.53
C ILE A 342 16.71 -8.55 -0.92
N MET A 343 16.21 -7.51 -1.56
CA MET A 343 15.15 -6.65 -1.02
C MET A 343 13.77 -7.31 -1.07
N ILE A 344 13.45 -8.04 -2.15
CA ILE A 344 12.14 -8.68 -2.34
C ILE A 344 12.07 -10.02 -1.60
N PHE A 345 13.17 -10.77 -1.51
CA PHE A 345 13.21 -12.13 -0.97
C PHE A 345 13.86 -12.27 0.41
N THR A 346 14.80 -11.44 0.77
CA THR A 346 15.58 -11.63 2.01
C THR A 346 15.48 -10.48 3.01
N GLY A 347 14.92 -9.34 2.62
CA GLY A 347 14.89 -8.16 3.48
C GLY A 347 16.26 -7.59 3.85
N LYS A 348 17.33 -7.98 3.16
CA LYS A 348 18.68 -7.44 3.41
C LYS A 348 18.95 -6.23 2.51
N VAL A 349 19.28 -5.11 3.13
CA VAL A 349 20.08 -4.04 2.51
C VAL A 349 21.44 -4.10 3.17
N ALA A 350 22.48 -4.19 2.38
CA ALA A 350 23.85 -4.07 2.86
C ALA A 350 24.12 -2.63 3.33
#